data_dba822f431c1524ba210469793e2dbce
#
_entry.id   dba822f431c1524ba210469793e2dbce
#
_cell.length_a   1.000
_cell.length_b   1.000
_cell.length_c   1.000
_cell.angle_alpha   90.00
_cell.angle_beta   90.00
_cell.angle_gamma   90.00
#
_symmetry.space_group_name_H-M   'P 1'
#
loop_
_entity.id
_entity.type
_entity.pdbx_description
1 polymer ?
#
loop_
_entity_poly.entity_id
_entity_poly.type
_entity_poly.pdbx_seq_one_letter_code
_entity_poly.pdbx_strand_id
1 'polypeptide(L)'
;MPDRSHCRLVRVLILLVGALLAVVGADTLSPRLAGAQAADAEICKACHVEKHDSYVGSRHGVKTDSRTPANRGACLVCHGDGALEHAKKGGGRGVGSVVNPGSKTMAADAKNKICLTCHQGDPARTHWQASVHAGRDVACTSCHEVHTSNDKVRDKLTQPYVCFTCHKEQRVQVNKPSRHPILEGKVSCADCHNVHGNNPKQMVRNSVVETCYQCHMEKRGPFVHNHQPVTEDCTICHQPHGTTIANLLKSRPPFLCQDCHASSGHPVQFAGPPTGRSTSTSALGTVGRGCLNCHTNIHGSNSTQNSATAGRFRR
;
A
#
# COMPACT_ATOMS: atom_id res chain seq x y z
N MET A 1 53.86 -31.28 -32.11
CA MET A 1 52.93 -30.52 -32.97
C MET A 1 51.62 -31.31 -33.00
N PRO A 2 50.50 -30.84 -32.47
CA PRO A 2 49.24 -31.56 -32.56
C PRO A 2 48.66 -31.44 -33.95
N ASP A 3 48.14 -32.55 -34.40
CA ASP A 3 47.65 -32.81 -35.76
C ASP A 3 46.45 -31.89 -36.11
N ARG A 4 46.59 -31.15 -37.20
CA ARG A 4 45.56 -30.20 -37.71
C ARG A 4 44.28 -30.90 -38.18
N SER A 5 44.29 -32.22 -38.38
CA SER A 5 43.15 -33.01 -38.80
C SER A 5 42.12 -33.21 -37.68
N HIS A 6 42.55 -33.41 -36.44
CA HIS A 6 41.65 -33.54 -35.26
C HIS A 6 40.88 -32.26 -34.93
N CYS A 7 41.53 -31.10 -35.16
CA CYS A 7 40.86 -29.81 -34.89
C CYS A 7 39.75 -29.47 -35.91
N ARG A 8 39.84 -29.97 -37.14
CA ARG A 8 38.78 -29.81 -38.17
C ARG A 8 37.58 -30.70 -37.89
N LEU A 9 37.80 -31.96 -37.48
CA LEU A 9 36.73 -32.90 -37.17
C LEU A 9 35.88 -32.42 -35.96
N VAL A 10 36.52 -31.92 -34.91
CA VAL A 10 35.81 -31.39 -33.72
C VAL A 10 34.99 -30.13 -34.06
N ARG A 11 35.50 -29.23 -34.91
CA ARG A 11 34.74 -28.06 -35.34
C ARG A 11 33.53 -28.41 -36.22
N VAL A 12 33.63 -29.39 -37.09
CA VAL A 12 32.51 -29.86 -37.91
C VAL A 12 31.46 -30.56 -37.05
N LEU A 13 31.89 -31.34 -36.05
CA LEU A 13 30.96 -32.00 -35.10
C LEU A 13 30.22 -31.00 -34.24
N ILE A 14 30.86 -29.95 -33.74
CA ILE A 14 30.23 -28.89 -32.96
C ILE A 14 29.23 -28.08 -33.80
N LEU A 15 29.55 -27.81 -35.07
CA LEU A 15 28.62 -27.11 -35.95
C LEU A 15 27.39 -27.97 -36.32
N LEU A 16 27.58 -29.28 -36.51
CA LEU A 16 26.46 -30.21 -36.79
C LEU A 16 25.57 -30.43 -35.58
N VAL A 17 26.12 -30.51 -34.35
CA VAL A 17 25.33 -30.62 -33.10
C VAL A 17 24.63 -29.30 -32.82
N GLY A 18 25.27 -28.14 -33.09
CA GLY A 18 24.64 -26.82 -32.94
C GLY A 18 23.46 -26.61 -33.91
N ALA A 19 23.60 -27.09 -35.16
CA ALA A 19 22.54 -27.04 -36.17
C ALA A 19 21.36 -27.99 -35.81
N LEU A 20 21.66 -29.17 -35.25
CA LEU A 20 20.62 -30.12 -34.84
C LEU A 20 19.83 -29.60 -33.64
N LEU A 21 20.48 -28.94 -32.68
CA LEU A 21 19.81 -28.32 -31.52
C LEU A 21 18.99 -27.09 -31.93
N ALA A 22 19.38 -26.36 -32.96
CA ALA A 22 18.62 -25.20 -33.47
C ALA A 22 17.34 -25.64 -34.21
N VAL A 23 17.32 -26.82 -34.85
CA VAL A 23 16.13 -27.35 -35.53
C VAL A 23 15.13 -27.96 -34.57
N VAL A 24 15.57 -28.54 -33.44
CA VAL A 24 14.66 -29.11 -32.42
C VAL A 24 14.06 -28.03 -31.51
N GLY A 25 14.68 -26.84 -31.41
CA GLY A 25 14.20 -25.72 -30.61
C GLY A 25 13.14 -24.82 -31.28
N ALA A 26 12.92 -24.95 -32.59
CA ALA A 26 12.04 -24.04 -33.35
C ALA A 26 10.58 -24.47 -33.46
N ASP A 27 10.24 -25.71 -33.11
CA ASP A 27 8.90 -26.26 -33.35
C ASP A 27 7.96 -26.28 -32.15
N THR A 28 8.31 -25.66 -31.00
CA THR A 28 7.44 -25.70 -29.80
C THR A 28 6.77 -24.37 -29.41
N LEU A 29 6.97 -23.28 -30.20
CA LEU A 29 6.14 -22.09 -30.05
C LEU A 29 4.96 -22.15 -31.04
N SER A 30 4.04 -23.05 -30.75
CA SER A 30 2.83 -23.22 -31.56
C SER A 30 1.91 -22.02 -31.43
N PRO A 31 1.49 -21.38 -32.55
CA PRO A 31 0.41 -20.38 -32.55
C PRO A 31 -0.97 -20.97 -32.22
N ARG A 32 -1.05 -22.25 -31.85
CA ARG A 32 -2.29 -22.95 -31.53
C ARG A 32 -2.96 -22.50 -30.21
N LEU A 33 -2.22 -21.88 -29.28
CA LEU A 33 -2.78 -21.46 -28.00
C LEU A 33 -3.69 -20.23 -28.08
N ALA A 34 -3.36 -19.25 -28.94
CA ALA A 34 -4.14 -18.01 -29.04
C ALA A 34 -5.54 -18.21 -29.66
N GLY A 35 -5.70 -19.14 -30.59
CA GLY A 35 -7.00 -19.44 -31.23
C GLY A 35 -7.95 -20.24 -30.33
N ALA A 36 -7.43 -21.20 -29.56
CA ALA A 36 -8.22 -21.96 -28.60
C ALA A 36 -8.75 -21.12 -27.44
N GLN A 37 -7.94 -20.17 -26.99
CA GLN A 37 -8.25 -19.27 -25.85
C GLN A 37 -9.36 -18.27 -26.16
N ALA A 38 -9.47 -17.79 -27.40
CA ALA A 38 -10.55 -16.89 -27.81
C ALA A 38 -11.91 -17.63 -27.90
N ALA A 39 -11.90 -18.89 -28.32
CA ALA A 39 -13.09 -19.71 -28.39
C ALA A 39 -13.66 -20.03 -27.00
N ASP A 40 -12.80 -20.20 -26.00
CA ASP A 40 -13.22 -20.53 -24.63
C ASP A 40 -13.95 -19.36 -23.94
N ALA A 41 -13.51 -18.11 -24.19
CA ALA A 41 -14.18 -16.92 -23.64
C ALA A 41 -15.59 -16.72 -24.20
N GLU A 42 -15.81 -16.99 -25.49
CA GLU A 42 -17.11 -16.89 -26.14
C GLU A 42 -18.11 -17.95 -25.66
N ILE A 43 -17.64 -19.16 -25.34
CA ILE A 43 -18.48 -20.21 -24.74
C ILE A 43 -19.06 -19.72 -23.41
N CYS A 44 -18.24 -19.09 -22.55
CA CYS A 44 -18.69 -18.56 -21.26
C CYS A 44 -19.67 -17.38 -21.44
N LYS A 45 -19.46 -16.55 -22.45
CA LYS A 45 -20.30 -15.39 -22.75
C LYS A 45 -21.75 -15.77 -23.02
N ALA A 46 -22.01 -16.92 -23.64
CA ALA A 46 -23.34 -17.37 -23.97
C ALA A 46 -24.32 -17.37 -22.77
N CYS A 47 -23.81 -17.61 -21.56
CA CYS A 47 -24.59 -17.61 -20.32
C CYS A 47 -24.18 -16.51 -19.32
N HIS A 48 -22.96 -16.01 -19.39
CA HIS A 48 -22.37 -15.05 -18.45
C HIS A 48 -22.02 -13.73 -19.10
N VAL A 49 -22.96 -13.14 -19.88
CA VAL A 49 -22.75 -11.90 -20.67
C VAL A 49 -22.19 -10.76 -19.82
N GLU A 50 -22.85 -10.43 -18.70
CA GLU A 50 -22.42 -9.33 -17.82
C GLU A 50 -21.01 -9.53 -17.25
N LYS A 51 -20.67 -10.77 -16.84
CA LYS A 51 -19.35 -11.09 -16.31
C LYS A 51 -18.28 -11.07 -17.40
N HIS A 52 -18.62 -11.55 -18.60
CA HIS A 52 -17.74 -11.47 -19.74
C HIS A 52 -17.43 -10.02 -20.12
N ASP A 53 -18.46 -9.19 -20.30
CA ASP A 53 -18.28 -7.82 -20.76
C ASP A 53 -17.55 -6.94 -19.74
N SER A 54 -17.86 -7.11 -18.46
CA SER A 54 -17.12 -6.46 -17.38
C SER A 54 -15.66 -6.92 -17.28
N TYR A 55 -15.38 -8.20 -17.52
CA TYR A 55 -14.02 -8.74 -17.60
C TYR A 55 -13.25 -8.15 -18.79
N VAL A 56 -13.86 -8.13 -19.98
CA VAL A 56 -13.23 -7.55 -21.19
C VAL A 56 -12.88 -6.07 -20.98
N GLY A 57 -13.72 -5.32 -20.26
CA GLY A 57 -13.45 -3.94 -19.87
C GLY A 57 -12.37 -3.77 -18.78
N SER A 58 -11.92 -4.85 -18.15
CA SER A 58 -10.93 -4.82 -17.08
C SER A 58 -9.49 -4.85 -17.61
N ARG A 59 -8.52 -4.57 -16.71
CA ARG A 59 -7.09 -4.73 -17.04
C ARG A 59 -6.69 -6.17 -17.33
N HIS A 60 -7.40 -7.15 -16.78
CA HIS A 60 -7.18 -8.57 -17.06
C HIS A 60 -7.71 -8.99 -18.44
N GLY A 61 -8.66 -8.24 -19.00
CA GLY A 61 -9.28 -8.46 -20.29
C GLY A 61 -8.50 -7.94 -21.50
N VAL A 62 -7.34 -7.31 -21.30
CA VAL A 62 -6.51 -6.74 -22.38
C VAL A 62 -5.84 -7.84 -23.19
N LYS A 63 -6.36 -8.13 -24.39
CA LYS A 63 -5.86 -9.21 -25.26
C LYS A 63 -4.49 -8.94 -25.88
N THR A 64 -4.09 -7.68 -26.00
CA THR A 64 -2.82 -7.28 -26.63
C THR A 64 -1.60 -7.40 -25.71
N ASP A 65 -1.80 -7.59 -24.41
CA ASP A 65 -0.73 -7.77 -23.43
C ASP A 65 -0.58 -9.27 -23.07
N SER A 66 0.54 -9.87 -23.43
CA SER A 66 0.83 -11.30 -23.18
C SER A 66 0.89 -11.68 -21.70
N ARG A 67 0.96 -10.72 -20.80
CA ARG A 67 0.99 -10.95 -19.35
C ARG A 67 -0.39 -11.14 -18.76
N THR A 68 -1.44 -10.71 -19.45
CA THR A 68 -2.82 -10.76 -18.95
C THR A 68 -3.45 -12.14 -19.04
N PRO A 69 -4.41 -12.45 -18.18
CA PRO A 69 -5.22 -13.66 -18.30
C PRO A 69 -5.91 -13.78 -19.65
N ALA A 70 -6.37 -12.69 -20.26
CA ALA A 70 -7.03 -12.70 -21.57
C ALA A 70 -6.16 -13.28 -22.69
N ASN A 71 -4.83 -13.20 -22.55
CA ASN A 71 -3.87 -13.77 -23.50
C ASN A 71 -3.42 -15.19 -23.12
N ARG A 72 -3.70 -15.66 -21.90
CA ARG A 72 -3.15 -16.92 -21.33
C ARG A 72 -4.19 -18.03 -21.14
N GLY A 73 -5.46 -17.82 -21.40
CA GLY A 73 -6.54 -18.77 -21.15
C GLY A 73 -7.81 -18.14 -20.59
N ALA A 74 -7.85 -16.80 -20.61
CA ALA A 74 -9.03 -15.99 -20.28
C ALA A 74 -9.70 -16.42 -18.94
N CYS A 75 -10.95 -16.91 -19.01
CA CYS A 75 -11.75 -17.31 -17.85
C CYS A 75 -11.10 -18.48 -17.07
N LEU A 76 -10.47 -19.41 -17.78
CA LEU A 76 -9.93 -20.64 -17.19
C LEU A 76 -8.75 -20.41 -16.27
N VAL A 77 -7.98 -19.35 -16.48
CA VAL A 77 -6.83 -18.99 -15.62
C VAL A 77 -7.24 -18.81 -14.16
N CYS A 78 -8.47 -18.32 -13.94
CA CYS A 78 -9.01 -18.08 -12.60
C CYS A 78 -10.05 -19.13 -12.18
N HIS A 79 -10.82 -19.65 -13.14
CA HIS A 79 -11.93 -20.56 -12.86
C HIS A 79 -11.59 -22.04 -13.07
N GLY A 80 -10.39 -22.36 -13.57
CA GLY A 80 -9.89 -23.71 -13.79
C GLY A 80 -10.56 -24.44 -14.96
N ASP A 81 -9.98 -25.58 -15.33
CA ASP A 81 -10.45 -26.39 -16.48
C ASP A 81 -11.85 -27.00 -16.27
N GLY A 82 -12.28 -27.18 -15.03
CA GLY A 82 -13.64 -27.61 -14.69
C GLY A 82 -14.73 -26.66 -15.18
N ALA A 83 -14.37 -25.39 -15.50
CA ALA A 83 -15.30 -24.44 -16.11
C ALA A 83 -15.66 -24.79 -17.55
N LEU A 84 -14.80 -25.48 -18.30
CA LEU A 84 -15.14 -26.04 -19.62
C LEU A 84 -16.14 -27.18 -19.53
N GLU A 85 -15.95 -28.07 -18.55
CA GLU A 85 -16.89 -29.16 -18.30
C GLU A 85 -18.26 -28.61 -17.89
N HIS A 86 -18.28 -27.57 -17.03
CA HIS A 86 -19.50 -26.86 -16.67
C HIS A 86 -20.23 -26.32 -17.89
N ALA A 87 -19.54 -25.65 -18.80
CA ALA A 87 -20.13 -25.12 -20.01
C ALA A 87 -20.66 -26.20 -20.94
N LYS A 88 -19.89 -27.29 -21.16
CA LYS A 88 -20.28 -28.41 -22.01
C LYS A 88 -21.54 -29.16 -21.50
N LYS A 89 -21.74 -29.20 -20.18
CA LYS A 89 -22.91 -29.82 -19.56
C LYS A 89 -24.11 -28.87 -19.42
N GLY A 90 -24.08 -27.69 -20.05
CA GLY A 90 -25.17 -26.71 -20.03
C GLY A 90 -25.24 -25.83 -18.77
N GLY A 91 -24.21 -25.83 -17.97
CA GLY A 91 -24.14 -24.98 -16.78
C GLY A 91 -24.87 -25.54 -15.55
N GLY A 92 -25.16 -24.67 -14.59
CA GLY A 92 -25.85 -25.01 -13.34
C GLY A 92 -24.95 -25.10 -12.12
N ARG A 93 -25.54 -24.92 -10.93
CA ARG A 93 -24.79 -25.02 -9.66
C ARG A 93 -24.33 -26.44 -9.42
N GLY A 94 -23.05 -26.63 -9.09
CA GLY A 94 -22.47 -27.93 -8.79
C GLY A 94 -22.12 -28.77 -10.03
N VAL A 95 -22.34 -28.26 -11.24
CA VAL A 95 -21.92 -28.91 -12.48
C VAL A 95 -20.48 -28.49 -12.80
N GLY A 96 -19.60 -29.49 -12.97
CA GLY A 96 -18.17 -29.26 -13.16
C GLY A 96 -17.46 -28.75 -11.91
N SER A 97 -16.15 -28.84 -11.89
CA SER A 97 -15.30 -28.37 -10.78
C SER A 97 -14.91 -26.93 -10.97
N VAL A 98 -15.88 -26.02 -11.08
CA VAL A 98 -15.59 -24.59 -11.30
C VAL A 98 -15.00 -23.96 -10.04
N VAL A 99 -13.80 -23.42 -10.17
CA VAL A 99 -13.19 -22.62 -9.10
C VAL A 99 -13.85 -21.25 -9.07
N ASN A 100 -14.34 -20.85 -7.89
CA ASN A 100 -14.95 -19.52 -7.70
C ASN A 100 -14.19 -18.73 -6.64
N PRO A 101 -13.24 -17.85 -7.04
CA PRO A 101 -12.48 -17.03 -6.08
C PRO A 101 -13.35 -16.06 -5.26
N GLY A 102 -14.56 -15.75 -5.71
CA GLY A 102 -15.56 -14.98 -4.98
C GLY A 102 -16.40 -15.77 -3.98
N SER A 103 -16.29 -17.11 -3.94
CA SER A 103 -17.06 -17.97 -3.04
C SER A 103 -16.77 -17.66 -1.56
N LYS A 104 -17.81 -17.62 -0.73
CA LYS A 104 -17.68 -17.46 0.72
C LYS A 104 -17.10 -18.71 1.41
N THR A 105 -17.24 -19.88 0.80
CA THR A 105 -16.82 -21.17 1.36
C THR A 105 -15.37 -21.54 1.02
N MET A 106 -14.76 -20.89 0.02
CA MET A 106 -13.38 -21.14 -0.35
C MET A 106 -12.43 -20.41 0.62
N ALA A 107 -11.43 -21.12 1.13
CA ALA A 107 -10.43 -20.57 2.03
C ALA A 107 -9.65 -19.41 1.37
N ALA A 108 -9.27 -18.41 2.16
CA ALA A 108 -8.58 -17.21 1.66
C ALA A 108 -7.24 -17.55 0.98
N ASP A 109 -6.46 -18.46 1.56
CA ASP A 109 -5.19 -18.91 0.98
C ASP A 109 -5.39 -19.55 -0.41
N ALA A 110 -6.41 -20.40 -0.57
CA ALA A 110 -6.72 -21.01 -1.85
C ALA A 110 -7.14 -19.99 -2.92
N LYS A 111 -7.90 -18.94 -2.54
CA LYS A 111 -8.22 -17.81 -3.41
C LYS A 111 -6.96 -17.03 -3.81
N ASN A 112 -6.11 -16.75 -2.82
CA ASN A 112 -4.91 -15.94 -2.99
C ASN A 112 -3.90 -16.65 -3.91
N LYS A 113 -3.76 -17.97 -3.83
CA LYS A 113 -2.89 -18.75 -4.71
C LYS A 113 -3.19 -18.52 -6.18
N ILE A 114 -4.46 -18.40 -6.56
CA ILE A 114 -4.86 -18.15 -7.95
C ILE A 114 -4.28 -16.81 -8.44
N CYS A 115 -4.37 -15.77 -7.64
CA CYS A 115 -3.85 -14.45 -7.99
C CYS A 115 -2.31 -14.43 -7.99
N LEU A 116 -1.70 -15.09 -7.00
CA LEU A 116 -0.25 -15.11 -6.79
C LEU A 116 0.50 -15.89 -7.88
N THR A 117 -0.13 -16.75 -8.65
CA THR A 117 0.51 -17.39 -9.82
C THR A 117 1.12 -16.37 -10.78
N CYS A 118 0.53 -15.17 -10.87
CA CYS A 118 1.03 -14.08 -11.70
C CYS A 118 1.55 -12.89 -10.87
N HIS A 119 0.98 -12.63 -9.69
CA HIS A 119 1.24 -11.43 -8.91
C HIS A 119 2.31 -11.59 -7.83
N GLN A 120 2.89 -12.76 -7.62
CA GLN A 120 3.90 -12.98 -6.58
C GLN A 120 5.20 -12.21 -6.85
N GLY A 121 5.59 -12.03 -8.10
CA GLY A 121 6.83 -11.32 -8.50
C GLY A 121 6.75 -9.80 -8.45
N ASP A 122 5.61 -9.21 -8.10
CA ASP A 122 5.48 -7.77 -7.99
C ASP A 122 6.10 -7.27 -6.66
N PRO A 123 7.05 -6.31 -6.71
CA PRO A 123 7.74 -5.81 -5.51
C PRO A 123 6.81 -5.34 -4.39
N ALA A 124 5.66 -4.74 -4.74
CA ALA A 124 4.69 -4.27 -3.76
C ALA A 124 3.95 -5.42 -3.04
N ARG A 125 3.99 -6.64 -3.59
CA ARG A 125 3.26 -7.83 -3.09
C ARG A 125 4.16 -8.99 -2.68
N THR A 126 5.49 -8.88 -2.89
CA THR A 126 6.46 -9.95 -2.57
C THR A 126 6.33 -10.44 -1.13
N HIS A 127 5.98 -9.56 -0.21
CA HIS A 127 5.83 -9.88 1.21
C HIS A 127 4.38 -10.14 1.65
N TRP A 128 3.46 -10.40 0.72
CA TRP A 128 2.06 -10.63 1.03
C TRP A 128 1.84 -11.65 2.14
N GLN A 129 2.50 -12.81 2.07
CA GLN A 129 2.33 -13.90 3.03
C GLN A 129 2.75 -13.52 4.47
N ALA A 130 3.66 -12.56 4.61
CA ALA A 130 4.09 -12.01 5.90
C ALA A 130 3.28 -10.77 6.31
N SER A 131 2.31 -10.34 5.51
CA SER A 131 1.47 -9.18 5.83
C SER A 131 0.44 -9.51 6.91
N VAL A 132 0.01 -8.48 7.64
CA VAL A 132 -1.03 -8.62 8.66
C VAL A 132 -2.35 -9.10 8.04
N HIS A 133 -2.67 -8.65 6.81
CA HIS A 133 -3.89 -9.07 6.13
C HIS A 133 -3.88 -10.56 5.76
N ALA A 134 -2.76 -11.08 5.25
CA ALA A 134 -2.63 -12.51 5.00
C ALA A 134 -2.75 -13.35 6.28
N GLY A 135 -2.12 -12.91 7.37
CA GLY A 135 -2.21 -13.55 8.69
C GLY A 135 -3.59 -13.46 9.35
N ARG A 136 -4.52 -12.71 8.76
CA ARG A 136 -5.93 -12.59 9.19
C ARG A 136 -6.91 -13.19 8.17
N ASP A 137 -6.44 -14.08 7.30
CA ASP A 137 -7.24 -14.77 6.29
C ASP A 137 -8.00 -13.81 5.33
N VAL A 138 -7.41 -12.65 5.02
CA VAL A 138 -7.99 -11.72 4.05
C VAL A 138 -7.66 -12.21 2.64
N ALA A 139 -8.68 -12.42 1.83
CA ALA A 139 -8.51 -12.77 0.43
C ALA A 139 -8.25 -11.53 -0.44
N CYS A 140 -7.51 -11.69 -1.53
CA CYS A 140 -7.34 -10.62 -2.54
C CYS A 140 -8.70 -10.09 -3.02
N THR A 141 -9.67 -10.98 -3.20
CA THR A 141 -11.05 -10.67 -3.60
C THR A 141 -11.90 -9.98 -2.52
N SER A 142 -11.40 -9.84 -1.30
CA SER A 142 -12.06 -9.05 -0.26
C SER A 142 -11.92 -7.53 -0.51
N CYS A 143 -10.92 -7.13 -1.30
CA CYS A 143 -10.66 -5.74 -1.66
C CYS A 143 -10.72 -5.50 -3.16
N HIS A 144 -10.24 -6.46 -3.96
CA HIS A 144 -10.14 -6.34 -5.41
C HIS A 144 -11.33 -6.97 -6.14
N GLU A 145 -11.85 -6.24 -7.12
CA GLU A 145 -12.86 -6.71 -8.06
C GLU A 145 -12.20 -6.92 -9.43
N VAL A 146 -12.29 -8.15 -9.97
CA VAL A 146 -11.69 -8.50 -11.26
C VAL A 146 -12.67 -8.26 -12.42
N HIS A 147 -13.96 -8.52 -12.19
CA HIS A 147 -15.02 -8.30 -13.16
C HIS A 147 -15.53 -6.86 -13.12
N THR A 148 -14.63 -5.90 -13.38
CA THR A 148 -14.96 -4.47 -13.43
C THR A 148 -13.91 -3.71 -14.22
N SER A 149 -14.32 -2.68 -14.92
CA SER A 149 -13.40 -1.73 -15.57
C SER A 149 -12.70 -0.81 -14.56
N ASN A 150 -13.34 -0.58 -13.40
CA ASN A 150 -12.81 0.26 -12.34
C ASN A 150 -12.82 -0.48 -10.98
N ASP A 151 -11.67 -0.98 -10.57
CA ASP A 151 -11.49 -1.60 -9.25
C ASP A 151 -11.44 -0.51 -8.17
N LYS A 152 -12.47 -0.45 -7.34
CA LYS A 152 -12.71 0.59 -6.33
C LYS A 152 -11.54 0.79 -5.37
N VAL A 153 -10.81 -0.27 -5.02
CA VAL A 153 -9.66 -0.17 -4.11
C VAL A 153 -8.46 0.53 -4.75
N ARG A 154 -8.43 0.67 -6.07
CA ARG A 154 -7.36 1.32 -6.83
C ARG A 154 -7.62 2.80 -7.15
N ASP A 155 -8.83 3.27 -6.93
CA ASP A 155 -9.21 4.65 -7.13
C ASP A 155 -9.18 5.40 -5.79
N LYS A 156 -8.52 6.57 -5.74
CA LYS A 156 -8.31 7.32 -4.49
C LYS A 156 -9.61 7.78 -3.83
N LEU A 157 -10.64 8.07 -4.61
CA LEU A 157 -11.94 8.50 -4.09
C LEU A 157 -12.75 7.35 -3.49
N THR A 158 -12.63 6.15 -4.08
CA THR A 158 -13.43 4.99 -3.66
C THR A 158 -12.69 4.04 -2.74
N GLN A 159 -11.35 4.03 -2.76
CA GLN A 159 -10.51 3.18 -1.93
C GLN A 159 -10.87 3.23 -0.42
N PRO A 160 -11.05 4.40 0.20
CA PRO A 160 -11.33 4.46 1.63
C PRO A 160 -12.58 3.67 2.03
N TYR A 161 -13.60 3.67 1.18
CA TYR A 161 -14.85 2.95 1.47
C TYR A 161 -14.68 1.44 1.44
N VAL A 162 -13.75 0.91 0.63
CA VAL A 162 -13.38 -0.51 0.67
C VAL A 162 -12.70 -0.83 2.01
N CYS A 163 -11.74 -0.01 2.43
CA CYS A 163 -11.02 -0.20 3.70
C CYS A 163 -11.97 -0.09 4.91
N PHE A 164 -12.93 0.83 4.89
CA PHE A 164 -13.88 1.09 5.97
C PHE A 164 -14.89 -0.04 6.19
N THR A 165 -14.97 -1.02 5.33
CA THR A 165 -15.78 -2.22 5.59
C THR A 165 -15.32 -2.94 6.86
N CYS A 166 -14.02 -2.92 7.13
CA CYS A 166 -13.38 -3.51 8.32
C CYS A 166 -12.81 -2.44 9.27
N HIS A 167 -12.16 -1.40 8.76
CA HIS A 167 -11.48 -0.35 9.54
C HIS A 167 -12.43 0.76 10.00
N LYS A 168 -13.34 0.40 10.93
CA LYS A 168 -14.41 1.31 11.41
C LYS A 168 -13.89 2.52 12.19
N GLU A 169 -12.85 2.32 12.99
CA GLU A 169 -12.21 3.39 13.77
C GLU A 169 -11.60 4.44 12.85
N GLN A 170 -10.85 4.02 11.84
CA GLN A 170 -10.24 4.92 10.87
C GLN A 170 -11.32 5.70 10.10
N ARG A 171 -12.46 5.07 9.78
CA ARG A 171 -13.61 5.76 9.20
C ARG A 171 -14.10 6.90 10.09
N VAL A 172 -14.17 6.70 11.40
CA VAL A 172 -14.57 7.76 12.35
C VAL A 172 -13.51 8.86 12.38
N GLN A 173 -12.23 8.49 12.43
CA GLN A 173 -11.13 9.44 12.53
C GLN A 173 -11.06 10.36 11.31
N VAL A 174 -11.16 9.84 10.09
CA VAL A 174 -11.07 10.65 8.86
C VAL A 174 -12.27 11.59 8.64
N ASN A 175 -13.31 11.47 9.45
CA ASN A 175 -14.44 12.41 9.45
C ASN A 175 -14.28 13.56 10.46
N LYS A 176 -13.20 13.56 11.26
CA LYS A 176 -12.93 14.64 12.22
C LYS A 176 -12.47 15.93 11.52
N PRO A 177 -12.62 17.10 12.17
CA PRO A 177 -12.32 18.40 11.53
C PRO A 177 -10.87 18.56 11.08
N SER A 178 -9.92 18.06 11.84
CA SER A 178 -8.49 18.09 11.52
C SER A 178 -8.09 16.71 11.00
N ARG A 179 -7.89 16.58 9.70
CA ARG A 179 -7.57 15.31 9.03
C ARG A 179 -6.75 15.53 7.77
N HIS A 180 -6.13 14.47 7.26
CA HIS A 180 -5.67 14.48 5.87
C HIS A 180 -6.89 14.42 4.92
N PRO A 181 -6.81 15.01 3.72
CA PRO A 181 -7.91 15.09 2.77
C PRO A 181 -8.13 13.75 2.03
N ILE A 182 -8.45 12.70 2.81
CA ILE A 182 -8.65 11.33 2.32
C ILE A 182 -9.99 11.23 1.59
N LEU A 183 -11.05 11.79 2.16
CA LEU A 183 -12.40 11.73 1.58
C LEU A 183 -12.51 12.58 0.32
N GLU A 184 -11.63 13.55 0.16
CA GLU A 184 -11.51 14.40 -1.02
C GLU A 184 -10.62 13.79 -2.12
N GLY A 185 -10.09 12.58 -1.91
CA GLY A 185 -9.27 11.85 -2.87
C GLY A 185 -7.88 12.43 -3.13
N LYS A 186 -7.43 13.41 -2.33
CA LYS A 186 -6.07 13.99 -2.45
C LYS A 186 -5.02 13.07 -1.85
N VAL A 187 -5.36 12.40 -0.77
CA VAL A 187 -4.55 11.38 -0.10
C VAL A 187 -5.36 10.10 -0.01
N SER A 188 -4.73 8.96 -0.24
CA SER A 188 -5.35 7.65 -0.10
C SER A 188 -4.71 6.85 1.04
N CYS A 189 -5.37 5.81 1.49
CA CYS A 189 -4.79 4.89 2.49
C CYS A 189 -3.46 4.30 1.99
N ALA A 190 -3.38 3.99 0.68
CA ALA A 190 -2.20 3.40 0.06
C ALA A 190 -1.02 4.38 -0.13
N ASP A 191 -1.22 5.68 0.02
CA ASP A 191 -0.10 6.64 0.00
C ASP A 191 0.77 6.51 1.28
N CYS A 192 0.19 6.00 2.37
CA CYS A 192 0.90 5.76 3.63
C CYS A 192 1.08 4.28 3.97
N HIS A 193 0.14 3.42 3.55
CA HIS A 193 0.11 2.00 3.92
C HIS A 193 0.33 1.09 2.71
N ASN A 194 1.26 0.13 2.84
CA ASN A 194 1.37 -1.01 1.94
C ASN A 194 0.69 -2.22 2.56
N VAL A 195 -0.58 -2.41 2.24
CA VAL A 195 -1.41 -3.51 2.77
C VAL A 195 -0.92 -4.90 2.36
N HIS A 196 -0.06 -4.98 1.34
CA HIS A 196 0.54 -6.21 0.84
C HIS A 196 1.94 -6.47 1.42
N GLY A 197 2.48 -5.51 2.20
CA GLY A 197 3.83 -5.58 2.75
C GLY A 197 3.86 -6.02 4.21
N ASN A 198 5.06 -6.12 4.75
CA ASN A 198 5.34 -6.52 6.13
C ASN A 198 6.08 -5.45 6.94
N ASN A 199 6.21 -4.24 6.44
CA ASN A 199 6.79 -3.13 7.18
C ASN A 199 6.00 -2.85 8.47
N PRO A 200 6.63 -2.35 9.54
CA PRO A 200 5.94 -1.97 10.76
C PRO A 200 4.73 -1.08 10.48
N LYS A 201 3.61 -1.33 11.14
CA LYS A 201 2.32 -0.64 10.93
C LYS A 201 1.84 -0.66 9.45
N GLN A 202 2.33 -1.61 8.65
CA GLN A 202 2.05 -1.72 7.20
C GLN A 202 2.39 -0.43 6.43
N MET A 203 3.44 0.29 6.84
CA MET A 203 3.84 1.52 6.16
C MET A 203 4.48 1.24 4.80
N VAL A 204 4.37 2.19 3.86
CA VAL A 204 5.03 2.11 2.54
C VAL A 204 6.55 2.25 2.62
N ARG A 205 7.06 2.82 3.73
CA ARG A 205 8.49 2.92 4.05
C ARG A 205 8.81 2.12 5.31
N ASN A 206 10.09 1.98 5.61
CA ASN A 206 10.56 1.20 6.74
C ASN A 206 10.17 1.78 8.11
N SER A 207 9.80 3.06 8.16
CA SER A 207 9.34 3.73 9.37
C SER A 207 8.20 4.69 9.10
N VAL A 208 7.51 5.10 10.18
CA VAL A 208 6.49 6.16 10.15
C VAL A 208 7.10 7.47 9.67
N VAL A 209 8.25 7.84 10.23
CA VAL A 209 8.95 9.09 9.91
C VAL A 209 9.30 9.17 8.42
N GLU A 210 9.90 8.11 7.86
CA GLU A 210 10.24 8.07 6.44
C GLU A 210 8.99 8.11 5.54
N THR A 211 7.89 7.56 6.00
CA THR A 211 6.61 7.63 5.28
C THR A 211 6.07 9.07 5.28
N CYS A 212 6.08 9.76 6.42
CA CYS A 212 5.63 11.15 6.52
C CYS A 212 6.50 12.09 5.66
N TYR A 213 7.80 11.88 5.63
CA TYR A 213 8.73 12.69 4.86
C TYR A 213 8.55 12.59 3.33
N GLN A 214 7.78 11.66 2.81
CA GLN A 214 7.46 11.65 1.38
C GLN A 214 6.74 12.93 0.93
N CYS A 215 5.97 13.55 1.83
CA CYS A 215 5.22 14.78 1.57
C CYS A 215 5.67 15.94 2.45
N HIS A 216 6.12 15.67 3.69
CA HIS A 216 6.53 16.67 4.69
C HIS A 216 8.06 16.82 4.76
N MET A 217 8.71 16.99 3.60
CA MET A 217 10.17 17.09 3.51
C MET A 217 10.74 18.24 4.32
N GLU A 218 9.99 19.33 4.49
CA GLU A 218 10.38 20.49 5.27
C GLU A 218 10.56 20.21 6.77
N LYS A 219 10.04 19.07 7.25
CA LYS A 219 10.21 18.64 8.66
C LYS A 219 11.41 17.70 8.84
N ARG A 220 12.06 17.27 7.76
CA ARG A 220 13.20 16.36 7.79
C ARG A 220 14.49 17.03 8.27
N GLY A 221 14.69 18.26 7.92
CA GLY A 221 15.96 18.95 8.10
C GLY A 221 16.93 18.74 6.93
N PRO A 222 18.24 18.83 7.15
CA PRO A 222 18.93 18.75 8.46
C PRO A 222 18.77 19.99 9.32
N PHE A 223 18.66 19.79 10.63
CA PHE A 223 18.62 20.86 11.62
C PHE A 223 19.82 20.77 12.56
N VAL A 224 20.37 21.94 12.95
CA VAL A 224 21.43 22.00 13.97
C VAL A 224 20.90 21.54 15.33
N HIS A 225 19.67 21.88 15.63
CA HIS A 225 18.97 21.48 16.84
C HIS A 225 17.77 20.63 16.49
N ASN A 226 17.85 19.32 16.74
CA ASN A 226 16.76 18.40 16.56
C ASN A 226 15.97 18.26 17.85
N HIS A 227 14.64 18.14 17.72
CA HIS A 227 13.77 17.70 18.78
C HIS A 227 13.59 16.19 18.68
N GLN A 228 14.11 15.45 19.65
CA GLN A 228 14.25 14.00 19.58
C GLN A 228 12.95 13.25 19.19
N PRO A 229 11.76 13.55 19.79
CA PRO A 229 10.54 12.85 19.42
C PRO A 229 10.16 13.00 17.94
N VAL A 230 10.55 14.10 17.30
CA VAL A 230 10.29 14.33 15.87
C VAL A 230 11.07 13.38 14.98
N THR A 231 12.27 13.01 15.40
CA THR A 231 13.12 12.06 14.67
C THR A 231 12.77 10.58 14.95
N GLU A 232 12.03 10.32 16.01
CA GLU A 232 11.64 8.97 16.42
C GLU A 232 10.30 8.52 15.78
N ASP A 233 9.21 9.23 16.04
CA ASP A 233 7.91 8.91 15.48
C ASP A 233 6.97 10.14 15.50
N CYS A 234 6.52 10.59 14.35
CA CYS A 234 5.58 11.71 14.21
C CYS A 234 4.27 11.45 14.97
N THR A 235 3.88 10.18 15.14
CA THR A 235 2.67 9.81 15.85
C THR A 235 2.78 9.91 17.38
N ILE A 236 3.90 10.32 17.94
CA ILE A 236 4.00 10.73 19.35
C ILE A 236 3.06 11.92 19.57
N CYS A 237 3.09 12.91 18.70
CA CYS A 237 2.31 14.15 18.81
C CYS A 237 1.08 14.19 17.91
N HIS A 238 1.15 13.56 16.73
CA HIS A 238 0.13 13.64 15.68
C HIS A 238 -0.70 12.35 15.56
N GLN A 239 -1.99 12.52 15.24
CA GLN A 239 -2.91 11.44 14.86
C GLN A 239 -3.26 11.58 13.38
N PRO A 240 -2.58 10.86 12.47
CA PRO A 240 -2.63 11.12 11.03
C PRO A 240 -3.99 10.88 10.38
N HIS A 241 -4.82 10.01 10.95
CA HIS A 241 -6.16 9.77 10.40
C HIS A 241 -7.16 10.89 10.72
N GLY A 242 -6.98 11.58 11.83
CA GLY A 242 -7.80 12.73 12.17
C GLY A 242 -8.10 12.87 13.66
N THR A 243 -8.23 14.11 14.07
CA THR A 243 -8.52 14.55 15.44
C THR A 243 -9.47 15.76 15.46
N THR A 244 -9.96 16.11 16.64
CA THR A 244 -10.73 17.35 16.86
C THR A 244 -9.83 18.57 17.08
N ILE A 245 -8.51 18.38 17.16
CA ILE A 245 -7.53 19.41 17.46
C ILE A 245 -6.79 19.78 16.19
N ALA A 246 -6.61 21.08 15.97
CA ALA A 246 -5.89 21.58 14.79
C ALA A 246 -4.51 20.92 14.62
N ASN A 247 -4.02 20.86 13.39
CA ASN A 247 -2.72 20.30 13.01
C ASN A 247 -2.57 18.81 13.38
N LEU A 248 -3.66 18.06 13.43
CA LEU A 248 -3.68 16.62 13.74
C LEU A 248 -3.08 16.29 15.13
N LEU A 249 -3.06 17.22 16.08
CA LEU A 249 -2.49 16.98 17.39
C LEU A 249 -3.37 16.03 18.23
N LYS A 250 -2.74 15.16 19.03
CA LYS A 250 -3.44 14.24 19.95
C LYS A 250 -4.08 14.95 21.12
N SER A 251 -3.40 15.94 21.66
CA SER A 251 -3.92 16.83 22.70
C SER A 251 -3.49 18.27 22.46
N ARG A 252 -4.16 19.20 23.13
CA ARG A 252 -3.86 20.65 22.96
C ARG A 252 -2.60 21.02 23.72
N PRO A 253 -1.69 21.88 23.14
CA PRO A 253 -0.73 22.57 23.96
C PRO A 253 -1.42 23.44 25.04
N PRO A 254 -0.90 23.51 26.27
CA PRO A 254 0.40 23.00 26.73
C PRO A 254 0.41 21.52 27.12
N PHE A 255 -0.75 20.86 27.28
CA PHE A 255 -0.87 19.49 27.81
C PHE A 255 -0.03 18.47 27.02
N LEU A 256 -0.06 18.53 25.68
CA LEU A 256 0.76 17.67 24.84
C LEU A 256 2.26 17.77 25.16
N CYS A 257 2.73 18.99 25.43
CA CYS A 257 4.14 19.22 25.75
C CYS A 257 4.48 18.75 27.16
N GLN A 258 3.54 18.90 28.11
CA GLN A 258 3.69 18.52 29.50
C GLN A 258 3.75 17.02 29.74
N ASP A 259 3.35 16.19 28.78
CA ASP A 259 3.54 14.74 28.85
C ASP A 259 5.02 14.37 29.02
N CYS A 260 5.94 15.21 28.51
CA CYS A 260 7.39 15.02 28.62
C CYS A 260 8.08 16.14 29.39
N HIS A 261 7.56 17.37 29.36
CA HIS A 261 8.16 18.57 29.93
C HIS A 261 7.48 19.03 31.22
N ALA A 262 6.99 18.10 32.02
CA ALA A 262 6.24 18.40 33.26
C ALA A 262 7.07 19.12 34.34
N SER A 263 8.39 18.91 34.36
CA SER A 263 9.30 19.42 35.40
C SER A 263 10.18 20.61 34.95
N SER A 264 9.86 21.20 33.79
CA SER A 264 10.63 22.36 33.32
C SER A 264 10.38 23.55 34.25
N GLY A 265 11.41 24.14 34.79
CA GLY A 265 11.36 25.36 35.65
C GLY A 265 10.95 26.64 34.90
N HIS A 266 10.26 26.47 33.78
CA HIS A 266 9.73 27.51 32.92
C HIS A 266 8.35 27.98 33.46
N PRO A 267 7.95 29.26 33.26
CA PRO A 267 6.67 29.82 33.74
C PRO A 267 5.41 29.20 33.09
N VAL A 268 5.42 27.91 32.79
CA VAL A 268 4.24 27.11 32.43
C VAL A 268 3.43 26.64 33.64
N GLN A 269 4.01 26.70 34.84
CA GLN A 269 3.25 26.47 36.05
C GLN A 269 2.34 27.65 36.33
N PHE A 270 1.11 27.34 36.65
CA PHE A 270 0.12 28.31 37.11
C PHE A 270 0.70 28.99 38.36
N ALA A 271 1.35 30.13 38.18
CA ALA A 271 1.57 30.99 39.30
C ALA A 271 0.19 31.50 39.76
N GLY A 272 -0.14 31.35 41.00
CA GLY A 272 -1.39 31.81 41.57
C GLY A 272 -1.76 33.25 41.21
N PRO A 273 -2.92 33.76 41.61
CA PRO A 273 -3.39 35.07 41.20
C PRO A 273 -2.32 36.09 41.49
N PRO A 274 -2.14 37.10 40.62
CA PRO A 274 -1.08 38.09 40.75
C PRO A 274 -1.28 38.86 42.10
N THR A 275 -0.58 38.43 43.11
CA THR A 275 -0.37 39.26 44.27
C THR A 275 0.55 40.36 43.82
N GLY A 276 0.13 41.62 43.90
CA GLY A 276 0.71 42.81 43.26
C GLY A 276 2.20 43.08 43.38
N ARG A 277 3.03 42.06 43.55
CA ARG A 277 4.47 42.07 43.66
C ARG A 277 5.21 41.14 42.69
N SER A 278 4.46 40.37 41.91
CA SER A 278 5.11 39.43 41.01
C SER A 278 5.18 39.98 39.59
N THR A 279 6.36 39.99 39.03
CA THR A 279 6.66 40.18 37.61
C THR A 279 6.04 39.10 36.71
N SER A 280 5.09 38.33 37.23
CA SER A 280 4.51 37.15 36.58
C SER A 280 3.23 37.44 35.79
N THR A 281 2.89 38.67 35.47
CA THR A 281 1.82 39.01 34.51
C THR A 281 2.05 38.37 33.13
N SER A 282 3.29 38.01 32.80
CA SER A 282 3.63 37.25 31.64
C SER A 282 3.18 35.79 31.71
N ALA A 283 2.99 35.19 32.91
CA ALA A 283 2.61 33.78 33.11
C ALA A 283 1.16 33.50 32.66
N LEU A 284 0.21 34.38 32.98
CA LEU A 284 -1.18 34.28 32.54
C LEU A 284 -1.30 34.35 31.00
N GLY A 285 -0.55 35.23 30.36
CA GLY A 285 -0.51 35.29 28.91
C GLY A 285 0.12 34.06 28.26
N THR A 286 1.09 33.44 28.93
CA THR A 286 1.78 32.23 28.43
C THR A 286 0.93 31.00 28.57
N VAL A 287 0.26 30.82 29.69
CA VAL A 287 -0.68 29.69 29.93
C VAL A 287 -1.87 29.75 28.98
N GLY A 288 -2.43 30.93 28.74
CA GLY A 288 -3.55 31.11 27.80
C GLY A 288 -3.19 30.93 26.32
N ARG A 289 -1.92 31.07 25.98
CA ARG A 289 -1.44 31.03 24.57
C ARG A 289 -0.68 29.75 24.20
N GLY A 290 -0.26 28.96 25.18
CA GLY A 290 0.48 27.72 24.98
C GLY A 290 1.95 27.89 24.58
N CYS A 291 2.68 26.79 24.63
CA CYS A 291 4.13 26.73 24.40
C CYS A 291 4.53 27.23 22.99
N LEU A 292 3.68 26.96 21.99
CA LEU A 292 3.95 27.24 20.58
C LEU A 292 4.01 28.74 20.24
N ASN A 293 3.60 29.64 21.13
CA ASN A 293 3.76 31.08 20.88
C ASN A 293 5.22 31.52 20.92
N CYS A 294 6.04 30.83 21.71
CA CYS A 294 7.46 31.10 21.82
C CYS A 294 8.29 30.00 21.15
N HIS A 295 7.89 28.73 21.29
CA HIS A 295 8.59 27.58 20.75
C HIS A 295 7.98 27.16 19.40
N THR A 296 8.17 27.98 18.36
CA THR A 296 7.55 27.76 17.05
C THR A 296 8.28 26.73 16.21
N ASN A 297 9.58 26.50 16.44
CA ASN A 297 10.42 25.63 15.64
C ASN A 297 10.54 24.21 16.24
N ILE A 298 9.44 23.70 16.75
CA ILE A 298 9.39 22.42 17.50
C ILE A 298 9.86 21.20 16.69
N HIS A 299 9.78 21.23 15.37
CA HIS A 299 10.22 20.13 14.51
C HIS A 299 11.74 20.13 14.26
N GLY A 300 12.43 21.21 14.62
CA GLY A 300 13.85 21.41 14.46
C GLY A 300 14.18 22.84 14.13
N SER A 301 15.40 23.27 14.45
CA SER A 301 15.83 24.63 14.28
C SER A 301 17.30 24.75 13.88
N ASN A 302 17.59 25.74 13.06
CA ASN A 302 18.94 26.19 12.71
C ASN A 302 19.28 27.52 13.42
N SER A 303 18.55 27.84 14.50
CA SER A 303 18.79 29.05 15.27
C SER A 303 20.19 29.06 15.87
N THR A 304 20.90 30.17 15.73
CA THR A 304 22.21 30.42 16.33
C THR A 304 22.10 30.97 17.77
N GLN A 305 20.88 31.19 18.26
CA GLN A 305 20.67 31.69 19.61
C GLN A 305 21.11 30.66 20.66
N ASN A 306 21.66 31.19 21.77
CA ASN A 306 22.31 30.41 22.80
C ASN A 306 21.45 29.23 23.32
N SER A 307 22.05 28.07 23.29
CA SER A 307 21.44 26.78 23.61
C SER A 307 21.03 26.63 25.09
N ALA A 308 21.66 27.36 26.00
CA ALA A 308 21.43 27.20 27.45
C ALA A 308 20.02 27.61 27.92
N THR A 309 19.32 28.42 27.13
CA THR A 309 18.04 29.06 27.54
C THR A 309 16.84 28.65 26.71
N ALA A 310 16.82 27.46 26.15
CA ALA A 310 15.71 27.01 25.29
C ALA A 310 15.43 27.92 24.05
N GLY A 311 16.34 28.82 23.73
CA GLY A 311 16.26 29.75 22.57
C GLY A 311 16.33 29.03 21.24
N ARG A 312 16.89 27.81 21.21
CA ARG A 312 17.10 27.00 20.00
C ARG A 312 15.83 26.64 19.22
N PHE A 313 14.68 26.59 19.89
CA PHE A 313 13.39 26.31 19.26
C PHE A 313 12.47 27.54 19.18
N ARG A 314 12.99 28.72 19.47
CA ARG A 314 12.29 29.98 19.26
C ARG A 314 12.47 30.47 17.82
N ARG A 315 11.54 31.33 17.42
CA ARG A 315 11.61 32.07 16.16
C ARG A 315 12.67 33.13 16.20
#